data_52af11e2e4845b7cdb65c0d979395cda
#
_entry.id   52af11e2e4845b7cdb65c0d979395cda
#
_cell.length_a   1.000
_cell.length_b   1.000
_cell.length_c   1.000
_cell.angle_alpha   90.00
_cell.angle_beta   90.00
_cell.angle_gamma   90.00
#
_symmetry.space_group_name_H-M   'P 1'
#
loop_
_entity.id
_entity.type
_entity.pdbx_description
1 polymer ?
#
loop_
_entity_poly.entity_id
_entity_poly.type
_entity_poly.pdbx_seq_one_letter_code
_entity_poly.pdbx_strand_id
1 'polypeptide(L)'
;MSEPLIDLTRISAVVFDTDGVVTDTARGHAAAWKHVFDEFLRGRSAPFDIRDDYLRHVDGRPRLDGIRTFLASRGITLPEGAADDEPGAPTVHGLGLAKDLGFMAQVDKYGVAAFPATVALLHALRQRGARTAAVSASLHGGKLVNSAGVSHLFDVLIDGNDAALMNLPGRPDPALFLEAARRLDRTPPQVAVVDAALPGVRAARDGGFGLVVGVVGEGGDPAELRAHGAGVVVPDLSEIGVRGRVLPLTS
;
A
#
# COMPACT_ATOMS: atom_id res chain seq x y z
N MET A 1 28.37 3.70 1.08
CA MET A 1 26.99 3.80 0.55
C MET A 1 26.48 5.17 0.95
N SER A 2 25.89 5.94 0.03
CA SER A 2 25.28 7.23 0.38
C SER A 2 24.12 7.00 1.34
N GLU A 3 23.98 7.86 2.34
CA GLU A 3 22.86 7.87 3.28
C GLU A 3 21.52 7.88 2.50
N PRO A 4 20.51 7.07 2.90
CA PRO A 4 19.19 7.12 2.29
C PRO A 4 18.57 8.51 2.46
N LEU A 5 18.29 9.21 1.36
CA LEU A 5 17.98 10.64 1.40
C LEU A 5 16.87 11.00 0.41
N ILE A 6 15.89 11.77 0.87
CA ILE A 6 14.94 12.51 0.02
C ILE A 6 15.48 13.93 -0.14
N ASP A 7 15.91 14.26 -1.35
CA ASP A 7 16.44 15.58 -1.70
C ASP A 7 15.34 16.48 -2.26
N LEU A 8 14.87 17.43 -1.47
CA LEU A 8 13.76 18.33 -1.82
C LEU A 8 14.17 19.42 -2.85
N THR A 9 15.43 19.44 -3.31
CA THR A 9 15.79 20.25 -4.48
C THR A 9 15.32 19.62 -5.79
N ARG A 10 15.10 18.29 -5.78
CA ARG A 10 14.63 17.50 -6.94
C ARG A 10 13.23 16.95 -6.72
N ILE A 11 12.94 16.50 -5.52
CA ILE A 11 11.63 15.94 -5.12
C ILE A 11 10.81 17.03 -4.43
N SER A 12 9.59 17.25 -4.85
CA SER A 12 8.73 18.29 -4.28
C SER A 12 7.48 17.74 -3.60
N ALA A 13 7.22 16.43 -3.78
CA ALA A 13 6.14 15.73 -3.12
C ALA A 13 6.52 14.27 -2.83
N VAL A 14 5.87 13.68 -1.84
CA VAL A 14 6.05 12.26 -1.49
C VAL A 14 4.69 11.59 -1.37
N VAL A 15 4.53 10.47 -2.06
CA VAL A 15 3.34 9.62 -2.01
C VAL A 15 3.69 8.39 -1.19
N PHE A 16 2.88 8.10 -0.19
CA PHE A 16 3.04 6.95 0.70
C PHE A 16 1.96 5.92 0.42
N ASP A 17 2.33 4.66 0.30
CA ASP A 17 1.37 3.58 0.50
C ASP A 17 0.89 3.58 1.96
N THR A 18 -0.28 3.01 2.21
CA THR A 18 -0.85 2.99 3.56
C THR A 18 -0.46 1.74 4.34
N ASP A 19 -0.69 0.56 3.79
CA ASP A 19 -0.56 -0.70 4.51
C ASP A 19 0.91 -1.12 4.65
N GLY A 20 1.40 -1.21 5.89
CA GLY A 20 2.80 -1.53 6.15
C GLY A 20 3.78 -0.36 5.97
N VAL A 21 3.29 0.84 5.62
CA VAL A 21 4.09 2.06 5.50
C VAL A 21 3.56 3.17 6.41
N VAL A 22 2.30 3.56 6.27
CA VAL A 22 1.66 4.57 7.13
C VAL A 22 1.01 3.92 8.33
N THR A 23 0.30 2.80 8.12
CA THR A 23 -0.47 2.09 9.14
C THR A 23 0.03 0.67 9.36
N ASP A 24 0.07 0.23 10.62
CA ASP A 24 0.43 -1.14 11.00
C ASP A 24 -0.77 -2.08 10.81
N THR A 25 -1.19 -2.24 9.55
CA THR A 25 -2.35 -3.05 9.16
C THR A 25 -1.97 -4.30 8.37
N ALA A 26 -0.75 -4.41 7.90
CA ALA A 26 -0.29 -5.52 7.04
C ALA A 26 -0.51 -6.90 7.71
N ARG A 27 -0.20 -7.03 9.00
CA ARG A 27 -0.44 -8.27 9.76
C ARG A 27 -1.92 -8.62 9.86
N GLY A 28 -2.78 -7.63 10.06
CA GLY A 28 -4.23 -7.81 10.08
C GLY A 28 -4.77 -8.26 8.73
N HIS A 29 -4.26 -7.68 7.65
CA HIS A 29 -4.57 -8.11 6.29
C HIS A 29 -4.14 -9.56 6.04
N ALA A 30 -2.90 -9.91 6.37
CA ALA A 30 -2.37 -11.27 6.18
C ALA A 30 -3.16 -12.31 6.98
N ALA A 31 -3.52 -12.00 8.23
CA ALA A 31 -4.33 -12.89 9.08
C ALA A 31 -5.74 -13.10 8.52
N ALA A 32 -6.39 -12.03 8.03
CA ALA A 32 -7.72 -12.13 7.42
C ALA A 32 -7.68 -12.96 6.11
N TRP A 33 -6.66 -12.78 5.29
CA TRP A 33 -6.46 -13.60 4.09
C TRP A 33 -6.22 -15.07 4.42
N LYS A 34 -5.35 -15.33 5.40
CA LYS A 34 -5.08 -16.70 5.83
C LYS A 34 -6.36 -17.40 6.29
N HIS A 35 -7.15 -16.74 7.10
CA HIS A 35 -8.41 -17.32 7.59
C HIS A 35 -9.34 -17.71 6.43
N VAL A 36 -9.60 -16.79 5.52
CA VAL A 36 -10.55 -17.05 4.41
C VAL A 36 -10.02 -18.10 3.44
N PHE A 37 -8.74 -18.03 3.09
CA PHE A 37 -8.19 -19.01 2.14
C PHE A 37 -8.03 -20.40 2.78
N ASP A 38 -7.61 -20.50 4.04
CA ASP A 38 -7.52 -21.81 4.71
C ASP A 38 -8.88 -22.50 4.83
N GLU A 39 -9.93 -21.73 5.09
CA GLU A 39 -11.30 -22.28 5.13
C GLU A 39 -11.73 -22.76 3.74
N PHE A 40 -11.54 -21.95 2.71
CA PHE A 40 -11.89 -22.30 1.34
C PHE A 40 -11.05 -23.47 0.79
N LEU A 41 -9.76 -23.55 1.11
CA LEU A 41 -8.84 -24.57 0.62
C LEU A 41 -8.95 -25.91 1.36
N ARG A 42 -9.70 -25.98 2.45
CA ARG A 42 -9.82 -27.19 3.27
C ARG A 42 -10.25 -28.40 2.43
N GLY A 43 -9.36 -29.42 2.35
CA GLY A 43 -9.59 -30.61 1.54
C GLY A 43 -9.40 -30.43 0.03
N ARG A 44 -8.97 -29.25 -0.44
CA ARG A 44 -8.77 -28.94 -1.87
C ARG A 44 -7.30 -28.71 -2.23
N SER A 45 -6.55 -28.02 -1.37
CA SER A 45 -5.16 -27.66 -1.60
C SER A 45 -4.42 -27.41 -0.28
N ALA A 46 -3.10 -27.20 -0.35
CA ALA A 46 -2.31 -26.81 0.81
C ALA A 46 -2.80 -25.48 1.42
N PRO A 47 -2.68 -25.29 2.75
CA PRO A 47 -3.04 -24.05 3.42
C PRO A 47 -2.32 -22.84 2.80
N PHE A 48 -2.93 -21.66 2.97
CA PHE A 48 -2.34 -20.38 2.56
C PHE A 48 -1.12 -20.03 3.42
N ASP A 49 0.01 -19.73 2.79
CA ASP A 49 1.22 -19.28 3.46
C ASP A 49 1.26 -17.75 3.56
N ILE A 50 1.41 -17.24 4.80
CA ILE A 50 1.41 -15.78 5.06
C ILE A 50 2.70 -15.07 4.60
N ARG A 51 3.74 -15.79 4.21
CA ARG A 51 4.95 -15.22 3.64
C ARG A 51 4.95 -15.38 2.14
N ASP A 52 5.00 -16.62 1.66
CA ASP A 52 5.16 -16.88 0.23
C ASP A 52 3.90 -16.51 -0.57
N ASP A 53 2.72 -17.04 -0.19
CA ASP A 53 1.49 -16.78 -0.95
C ASP A 53 1.04 -15.32 -0.79
N TYR A 54 1.13 -14.78 0.43
CA TYR A 54 0.71 -13.40 0.70
C TYR A 54 1.54 -12.41 -0.11
N LEU A 55 2.87 -12.43 0.03
CA LEU A 55 3.75 -11.45 -0.63
C LEU A 55 3.72 -11.55 -2.15
N ARG A 56 3.57 -12.76 -2.71
CA ARG A 56 3.61 -12.97 -4.17
C ARG A 56 2.29 -12.67 -4.85
N HIS A 57 1.17 -12.97 -4.21
CA HIS A 57 -0.11 -13.03 -4.89
C HIS A 57 -1.13 -12.01 -4.41
N VAL A 58 -1.01 -11.51 -3.19
CA VAL A 58 -2.07 -10.73 -2.54
C VAL A 58 -1.63 -9.33 -2.12
N ASP A 59 -0.42 -9.24 -1.55
CA ASP A 59 0.09 -7.99 -0.98
C ASP A 59 0.13 -6.84 -1.99
N GLY A 60 -0.33 -5.66 -1.56
CA GLY A 60 -0.36 -4.45 -2.37
C GLY A 60 -1.34 -4.46 -3.56
N ARG A 61 -2.13 -5.51 -3.75
CA ARG A 61 -3.12 -5.62 -4.84
C ARG A 61 -4.52 -5.23 -4.39
N PRO A 62 -5.40 -4.80 -5.32
CA PRO A 62 -6.83 -4.75 -5.07
C PRO A 62 -7.34 -6.12 -4.62
N ARG A 63 -8.28 -6.13 -3.68
CA ARG A 63 -8.79 -7.35 -3.02
C ARG A 63 -9.18 -8.46 -3.99
N LEU A 64 -9.98 -8.16 -5.00
CA LEU A 64 -10.45 -9.17 -5.96
C LEU A 64 -9.32 -9.69 -6.86
N ASP A 65 -8.37 -8.84 -7.22
CA ASP A 65 -7.19 -9.23 -8.00
C ASP A 65 -6.26 -10.15 -7.20
N GLY A 66 -6.09 -9.90 -5.89
CA GLY A 66 -5.38 -10.78 -5.00
C GLY A 66 -5.99 -12.19 -4.97
N ILE A 67 -7.33 -12.28 -4.88
CA ILE A 67 -8.04 -13.58 -4.92
C ILE A 67 -7.78 -14.30 -6.23
N ARG A 68 -7.98 -13.62 -7.36
CA ARG A 68 -7.77 -14.21 -8.69
C ARG A 68 -6.32 -14.69 -8.86
N THR A 69 -5.36 -13.85 -8.48
CA THR A 69 -3.93 -14.15 -8.62
C THR A 69 -3.52 -15.34 -7.76
N PHE A 70 -3.96 -15.38 -6.51
CA PHE A 70 -3.66 -16.49 -5.62
C PHE A 70 -4.32 -17.80 -6.09
N LEU A 71 -5.60 -17.81 -6.39
CA LEU A 71 -6.31 -19.01 -6.82
C LEU A 71 -5.76 -19.55 -8.16
N ALA A 72 -5.40 -18.66 -9.10
CA ALA A 72 -4.75 -19.05 -10.34
C ALA A 72 -3.40 -19.75 -10.09
N SER A 73 -2.61 -19.33 -9.09
CA SER A 73 -1.35 -20.00 -8.71
C SER A 73 -1.56 -21.42 -8.21
N ARG A 74 -2.77 -21.74 -7.75
CA ARG A 74 -3.18 -23.08 -7.29
C ARG A 74 -3.94 -23.88 -8.36
N GLY A 75 -4.08 -23.32 -9.59
CA GLY A 75 -4.88 -23.92 -10.66
C GLY A 75 -6.37 -23.92 -10.36
N ILE A 76 -6.85 -23.05 -9.48
CA ILE A 76 -8.25 -22.94 -9.08
C ILE A 76 -8.88 -21.73 -9.80
N THR A 77 -10.02 -21.96 -10.44
CA THR A 77 -10.85 -20.90 -11.03
C THR A 77 -12.19 -20.87 -10.31
N LEU A 78 -12.62 -19.68 -9.90
CA LEU A 78 -13.95 -19.45 -9.34
C LEU A 78 -14.79 -18.57 -10.28
N PRO A 79 -16.13 -18.70 -10.21
CA PRO A 79 -17.01 -17.70 -10.76
C PRO A 79 -16.73 -16.33 -10.13
N GLU A 80 -16.94 -15.28 -10.91
CA GLU A 80 -16.73 -13.91 -10.40
C GLU A 80 -17.68 -13.59 -9.25
N GLY A 81 -18.93 -13.99 -9.37
CA GLY A 81 -19.96 -13.64 -8.39
C GLY A 81 -20.45 -12.21 -8.53
N ALA A 82 -21.14 -11.73 -7.51
CA ALA A 82 -21.72 -10.40 -7.44
C ALA A 82 -21.37 -9.73 -6.11
N ALA A 83 -21.48 -8.39 -6.07
CA ALA A 83 -21.14 -7.61 -4.90
C ALA A 83 -22.02 -7.90 -3.67
N ASP A 84 -23.18 -8.51 -3.87
CA ASP A 84 -24.15 -8.93 -2.88
C ASP A 84 -24.15 -10.44 -2.58
N ASP A 85 -23.09 -11.15 -3.01
CA ASP A 85 -22.90 -12.56 -2.62
C ASP A 85 -22.82 -12.71 -1.11
N GLU A 86 -23.22 -13.89 -0.62
CA GLU A 86 -23.01 -14.23 0.80
C GLU A 86 -21.50 -14.29 1.11
N PRO A 87 -21.07 -13.71 2.26
CA PRO A 87 -19.67 -13.80 2.69
C PRO A 87 -19.20 -15.26 2.79
N GLY A 88 -18.11 -15.59 2.10
CA GLY A 88 -17.57 -16.95 2.04
C GLY A 88 -18.18 -17.83 0.94
N ALA A 89 -19.14 -17.34 0.16
CA ALA A 89 -19.59 -18.04 -1.03
C ALA A 89 -18.40 -18.39 -1.95
N PRO A 90 -18.41 -19.53 -2.68
CA PRO A 90 -17.32 -19.96 -3.54
C PRO A 90 -17.25 -19.14 -4.84
N THR A 91 -17.14 -17.84 -4.71
CA THR A 91 -16.97 -16.85 -5.78
C THR A 91 -15.86 -15.89 -5.40
N VAL A 92 -15.33 -15.15 -6.38
CA VAL A 92 -14.32 -14.12 -6.10
C VAL A 92 -14.87 -13.03 -5.17
N HIS A 93 -16.11 -12.58 -5.42
CA HIS A 93 -16.77 -11.60 -4.56
C HIS A 93 -17.08 -12.15 -3.16
N GLY A 94 -17.59 -13.36 -3.04
CA GLY A 94 -17.94 -13.96 -1.73
C GLY A 94 -16.72 -14.15 -0.82
N LEU A 95 -15.59 -14.62 -1.36
CA LEU A 95 -14.33 -14.70 -0.59
C LEU A 95 -13.81 -13.31 -0.24
N GLY A 96 -13.95 -12.34 -1.15
CA GLY A 96 -13.59 -10.95 -0.90
C GLY A 96 -14.39 -10.32 0.24
N LEU A 97 -15.69 -10.58 0.31
CA LEU A 97 -16.57 -10.10 1.39
C LEU A 97 -16.21 -10.74 2.73
N ALA A 98 -15.98 -12.06 2.77
CA ALA A 98 -15.55 -12.74 4.00
C ALA A 98 -14.25 -12.17 4.55
N LYS A 99 -13.25 -11.95 3.67
CA LYS A 99 -11.97 -11.30 4.05
C LYS A 99 -12.19 -9.92 4.62
N ASP A 100 -13.04 -9.12 4.00
CA ASP A 100 -13.30 -7.75 4.38
C ASP A 100 -13.92 -7.66 5.76
N LEU A 101 -14.96 -8.45 6.01
CA LEU A 101 -15.61 -8.54 7.30
C LEU A 101 -14.64 -9.01 8.41
N GLY A 102 -13.84 -10.03 8.14
CA GLY A 102 -12.85 -10.52 9.09
C GLY A 102 -11.77 -9.47 9.42
N PHE A 103 -11.30 -8.73 8.43
CA PHE A 103 -10.35 -7.65 8.62
C PHE A 103 -10.95 -6.49 9.43
N MET A 104 -12.15 -6.03 9.06
CA MET A 104 -12.80 -4.92 9.75
C MET A 104 -13.15 -5.26 11.20
N ALA A 105 -13.54 -6.51 11.49
CA ALA A 105 -13.75 -6.97 12.86
C ALA A 105 -12.46 -6.88 13.71
N GLN A 106 -11.28 -7.13 13.12
CA GLN A 106 -10.00 -6.94 13.81
C GLN A 106 -9.70 -5.46 14.03
N VAL A 107 -9.92 -4.62 13.02
CA VAL A 107 -9.75 -3.17 13.14
C VAL A 107 -10.65 -2.58 14.24
N ASP A 108 -11.91 -2.98 14.27
CA ASP A 108 -12.86 -2.49 15.28
C ASP A 108 -12.49 -2.97 16.71
N LYS A 109 -11.85 -4.12 16.83
CA LYS A 109 -11.44 -4.69 18.12
C LYS A 109 -10.12 -4.11 18.65
N TYR A 110 -9.14 -3.89 17.78
CA TYR A 110 -7.77 -3.56 18.17
C TYR A 110 -7.34 -2.15 17.79
N GLY A 111 -8.12 -1.46 16.97
CA GLY A 111 -7.77 -0.16 16.41
C GLY A 111 -6.71 -0.25 15.31
N VAL A 112 -6.23 0.90 14.89
CA VAL A 112 -5.15 1.06 13.90
C VAL A 112 -4.09 2.02 14.46
N ALA A 113 -2.84 1.61 14.43
CA ALA A 113 -1.70 2.45 14.78
C ALA A 113 -0.99 2.95 13.50
N ALA A 114 -0.49 4.19 13.55
CA ALA A 114 0.45 4.68 12.56
C ALA A 114 1.88 4.34 12.97
N PHE A 115 2.76 4.09 12.00
CA PHE A 115 4.18 3.91 12.28
C PHE A 115 4.83 5.22 12.74
N PRO A 116 5.47 5.26 13.92
CA PRO A 116 6.05 6.50 14.45
C PRO A 116 7.12 7.09 13.52
N ALA A 117 7.93 6.26 12.87
CA ALA A 117 8.94 6.70 11.91
C ALA A 117 8.32 7.40 10.70
N THR A 118 7.20 6.88 10.18
CA THR A 118 6.46 7.51 9.07
C THR A 118 5.88 8.85 9.49
N VAL A 119 5.31 8.94 10.68
CA VAL A 119 4.79 10.20 11.23
C VAL A 119 5.91 11.25 11.35
N ALA A 120 7.08 10.86 11.88
CA ALA A 120 8.24 11.74 11.99
C ALA A 120 8.73 12.22 10.61
N LEU A 121 8.82 11.32 9.63
CA LEU A 121 9.20 11.67 8.26
C LEU A 121 8.17 12.61 7.61
N LEU A 122 6.87 12.38 7.78
CA LEU A 122 5.81 13.27 7.28
C LEU A 122 5.95 14.68 7.87
N HIS A 123 6.18 14.81 9.16
CA HIS A 123 6.44 16.12 9.78
C HIS A 123 7.69 16.79 9.20
N ALA A 124 8.81 16.06 9.04
CA ALA A 124 10.04 16.59 8.48
C ALA A 124 9.86 17.08 7.04
N LEU A 125 9.11 16.35 6.22
CA LEU A 125 8.79 16.72 4.84
C LEU A 125 7.93 18.00 4.78
N ARG A 126 6.84 18.04 5.55
CA ARG A 126 5.91 19.17 5.58
C ARG A 126 6.55 20.45 6.11
N GLN A 127 7.36 20.36 7.17
CA GLN A 127 8.15 21.50 7.69
C GLN A 127 9.11 22.09 6.66
N ARG A 128 9.53 21.28 5.68
CA ARG A 128 10.42 21.70 4.57
C ARG A 128 9.68 22.05 3.30
N GLY A 129 8.34 22.07 3.31
CA GLY A 129 7.49 22.49 2.20
C GLY A 129 7.25 21.43 1.13
N ALA A 130 7.49 20.15 1.42
CA ALA A 130 7.06 19.08 0.55
C ALA A 130 5.56 18.81 0.70
N ARG A 131 4.89 18.48 -0.42
CA ARG A 131 3.51 17.99 -0.43
C ARG A 131 3.48 16.49 -0.15
N THR A 132 2.41 16.00 0.45
CA THR A 132 2.29 14.59 0.85
C THR A 132 0.96 14.00 0.42
N ALA A 133 0.98 12.74 -0.04
CA ALA A 133 -0.24 11.99 -0.31
C ALA A 133 -0.17 10.60 0.33
N ALA A 134 -1.34 10.08 0.72
CA ALA A 134 -1.53 8.68 1.06
C ALA A 134 -2.31 7.99 -0.07
N VAL A 135 -1.89 6.77 -0.44
CA VAL A 135 -2.51 5.96 -1.48
C VAL A 135 -2.74 4.55 -0.95
N SER A 136 -3.93 4.02 -1.12
CA SER A 136 -4.27 2.66 -0.71
C SER A 136 -4.99 1.90 -1.81
N ALA A 137 -4.69 0.61 -1.95
CA ALA A 137 -5.48 -0.30 -2.78
C ALA A 137 -6.76 -0.78 -2.06
N SER A 138 -6.86 -0.54 -0.75
CA SER A 138 -8.01 -0.93 0.08
C SER A 138 -9.18 0.04 -0.08
N LEU A 139 -10.40 -0.49 -0.08
CA LEU A 139 -11.62 0.32 0.02
C LEU A 139 -11.75 1.05 1.37
N HIS A 140 -10.98 0.64 2.36
CA HIS A 140 -10.98 1.21 3.71
C HIS A 140 -9.80 2.14 3.98
N GLY A 141 -8.95 2.41 2.98
CA GLY A 141 -7.72 3.19 3.14
C GLY A 141 -7.93 4.52 3.86
N GLY A 142 -8.90 5.30 3.41
CA GLY A 142 -9.25 6.57 4.04
C GLY A 142 -9.72 6.43 5.49
N LYS A 143 -10.56 5.42 5.79
CA LYS A 143 -11.03 5.13 7.15
C LYS A 143 -9.87 4.73 8.06
N LEU A 144 -8.93 3.92 7.57
CA LEU A 144 -7.80 3.43 8.34
C LEU A 144 -6.83 4.56 8.70
N VAL A 145 -6.46 5.39 7.72
CA VAL A 145 -5.59 6.57 7.92
C VAL A 145 -6.23 7.57 8.90
N ASN A 146 -7.55 7.74 8.82
CA ASN A 146 -8.31 8.58 9.74
C ASN A 146 -8.32 8.00 11.16
N SER A 147 -8.57 6.70 11.29
CA SER A 147 -8.58 5.99 12.58
C SER A 147 -7.21 5.99 13.27
N ALA A 148 -6.13 5.98 12.47
CA ALA A 148 -4.76 6.14 12.96
C ALA A 148 -4.43 7.58 13.38
N GLY A 149 -5.32 8.55 13.17
CA GLY A 149 -5.18 9.95 13.57
C GLY A 149 -4.20 10.76 12.72
N VAL A 150 -3.80 10.28 11.54
CA VAL A 150 -2.72 10.90 10.73
C VAL A 150 -3.20 11.50 9.40
N SER A 151 -4.50 11.48 9.12
CA SER A 151 -5.06 12.02 7.87
C SER A 151 -4.70 13.49 7.62
N HIS A 152 -4.59 14.30 8.68
CA HIS A 152 -4.21 15.71 8.62
C HIS A 152 -2.76 15.94 8.14
N LEU A 153 -1.94 14.93 8.07
CA LEU A 153 -0.57 14.99 7.56
C LEU A 153 -0.49 14.86 6.05
N PHE A 154 -1.59 14.56 5.37
CA PHE A 154 -1.64 14.38 3.92
C PHE A 154 -2.45 15.49 3.25
N ASP A 155 -1.94 16.01 2.14
CA ASP A 155 -2.64 16.96 1.28
C ASP A 155 -3.66 16.27 0.37
N VAL A 156 -3.37 14.99 0.04
CA VAL A 156 -4.19 14.14 -0.82
C VAL A 156 -4.30 12.75 -0.21
N LEU A 157 -5.48 12.17 -0.28
CA LEU A 157 -5.72 10.78 0.03
C LEU A 157 -6.50 10.16 -1.13
N ILE A 158 -6.07 8.99 -1.60
CA ILE A 158 -6.72 8.21 -2.65
C ILE A 158 -6.81 6.77 -2.16
N ASP A 159 -7.99 6.19 -2.22
CA ASP A 159 -8.19 4.80 -1.83
C ASP A 159 -8.88 3.96 -2.92
N GLY A 160 -9.22 2.72 -2.61
CA GLY A 160 -9.86 1.82 -3.56
C GLY A 160 -11.22 2.31 -4.05
N ASN A 161 -11.94 3.15 -3.29
CA ASN A 161 -13.20 3.73 -3.73
C ASN A 161 -12.96 4.80 -4.81
N ASP A 162 -11.95 5.66 -4.61
CA ASP A 162 -11.51 6.61 -5.64
C ASP A 162 -11.10 5.90 -6.92
N ALA A 163 -10.32 4.80 -6.79
CA ALA A 163 -9.89 4.00 -7.94
C ALA A 163 -11.08 3.43 -8.70
N ALA A 164 -12.07 2.88 -8.00
CA ALA A 164 -13.29 2.35 -8.59
C ALA A 164 -14.11 3.43 -9.31
N LEU A 165 -14.31 4.59 -8.67
CA LEU A 165 -15.04 5.72 -9.26
C LEU A 165 -14.40 6.25 -10.54
N MET A 166 -13.08 6.22 -10.61
CA MET A 166 -12.31 6.71 -11.76
C MET A 166 -11.97 5.61 -12.77
N ASN A 167 -12.39 4.37 -12.52
CA ASN A 167 -12.03 3.18 -13.32
C ASN A 167 -10.50 3.02 -13.49
N LEU A 168 -9.73 3.32 -12.44
CA LEU A 168 -8.28 3.14 -12.49
C LEU A 168 -7.92 1.67 -12.30
N PRO A 169 -6.98 1.16 -13.12
CA PRO A 169 -6.46 -0.19 -12.92
C PRO A 169 -5.69 -0.31 -11.59
N GLY A 170 -5.70 -1.53 -11.03
CA GLY A 170 -4.97 -1.84 -9.80
C GLY A 170 -3.49 -2.08 -10.04
N ARG A 171 -2.69 -1.99 -8.97
CA ARG A 171 -1.25 -2.32 -8.99
C ARG A 171 -1.02 -3.73 -9.56
N PRO A 172 0.02 -3.92 -10.39
CA PRO A 172 1.18 -3.05 -10.56
C PRO A 172 1.04 -1.93 -11.61
N ASP A 173 -0.17 -1.58 -12.05
CA ASP A 173 -0.38 -0.41 -12.90
C ASP A 173 -0.08 0.89 -12.10
N PRO A 174 0.61 1.88 -12.69
CA PRO A 174 0.97 3.12 -12.01
C PRO A 174 -0.19 4.12 -11.82
N ALA A 175 -1.36 3.86 -12.36
CA ALA A 175 -2.47 4.82 -12.46
C ALA A 175 -2.81 5.52 -11.13
N LEU A 176 -2.83 4.77 -10.02
CA LEU A 176 -3.18 5.31 -8.71
C LEU A 176 -2.14 6.32 -8.19
N PHE A 177 -0.85 6.02 -8.39
CA PHE A 177 0.24 6.93 -8.04
C PHE A 177 0.30 8.15 -8.97
N LEU A 178 0.03 7.96 -10.27
CA LEU A 178 -0.05 9.06 -11.25
C LEU A 178 -1.18 10.02 -10.90
N GLU A 179 -2.34 9.51 -10.47
CA GLU A 179 -3.46 10.33 -10.01
C GLU A 179 -3.09 11.10 -8.73
N ALA A 180 -2.36 10.48 -7.80
CA ALA A 180 -1.86 11.17 -6.61
C ALA A 180 -0.92 12.32 -6.99
N ALA A 181 0.04 12.09 -7.89
CA ALA A 181 0.94 13.12 -8.38
C ALA A 181 0.17 14.27 -9.05
N ARG A 182 -0.85 13.95 -9.89
CA ARG A 182 -1.71 14.93 -10.53
C ARG A 182 -2.48 15.77 -9.52
N ARG A 183 -3.08 15.16 -8.48
CA ARG A 183 -3.80 15.89 -7.41
C ARG A 183 -2.86 16.75 -6.56
N LEU A 184 -1.59 16.36 -6.45
CA LEU A 184 -0.55 17.18 -5.79
C LEU A 184 -0.01 18.30 -6.68
N ASP A 185 -0.47 18.39 -7.94
CA ASP A 185 0.05 19.31 -8.97
C ASP A 185 1.55 19.12 -9.17
N ARG A 186 1.98 17.86 -9.40
CA ARG A 186 3.38 17.48 -9.65
C ARG A 186 3.46 16.44 -10.77
N THR A 187 4.60 16.50 -11.48
CA THR A 187 4.94 15.46 -12.46
C THR A 187 5.67 14.32 -11.77
N PRO A 188 5.56 13.06 -12.25
CA PRO A 188 6.18 11.90 -11.62
C PRO A 188 7.68 12.06 -11.28
N PRO A 189 8.55 12.66 -12.15
CA PRO A 189 9.96 12.87 -11.80
C PRO A 189 10.19 13.78 -10.58
N GLN A 190 9.20 14.57 -10.17
CA GLN A 190 9.27 15.46 -9.00
C GLN A 190 8.73 14.80 -7.72
N VAL A 191 8.28 13.55 -7.81
CA VAL A 191 7.60 12.83 -6.72
C VAL A 191 8.42 11.62 -6.31
N ALA A 192 8.56 11.42 -5.01
CA ALA A 192 9.00 10.15 -4.44
C ALA A 192 7.79 9.27 -4.08
N VAL A 193 7.91 7.96 -4.26
CA VAL A 193 6.93 6.97 -3.78
C VAL A 193 7.58 6.11 -2.71
N VAL A 194 6.87 5.88 -1.62
CA VAL A 194 7.26 4.99 -0.52
C VAL A 194 6.27 3.84 -0.45
N ASP A 195 6.76 2.62 -0.61
CA ASP A 195 5.92 1.41 -0.63
C ASP A 195 6.67 0.22 -0.03
N ALA A 196 5.94 -0.70 0.59
CA ALA A 196 6.50 -1.94 1.14
C ALA A 196 6.21 -3.17 0.26
N ALA A 197 5.25 -3.07 -0.67
CA ALA A 197 4.81 -4.18 -1.51
C ALA A 197 5.45 -4.15 -2.90
N LEU A 198 5.85 -5.32 -3.41
CA LEU A 198 6.48 -5.45 -4.74
C LEU A 198 5.63 -4.86 -5.89
N PRO A 199 4.29 -5.08 -5.94
CA PRO A 199 3.47 -4.47 -6.99
C PRO A 199 3.46 -2.94 -6.95
N GLY A 200 3.53 -2.33 -5.77
CA GLY A 200 3.58 -0.88 -5.62
C GLY A 200 4.93 -0.31 -6.03
N VAL A 201 6.03 -0.93 -5.61
CA VAL A 201 7.38 -0.55 -6.05
C VAL A 201 7.51 -0.63 -7.57
N ARG A 202 6.97 -1.69 -8.19
CA ARG A 202 6.93 -1.84 -9.64
C ARG A 202 6.10 -0.74 -10.30
N ALA A 203 4.90 -0.47 -9.77
CA ALA A 203 4.05 0.61 -10.27
C ALA A 203 4.75 1.97 -10.24
N ALA A 204 5.44 2.28 -9.14
CA ALA A 204 6.20 3.53 -9.02
C ALA A 204 7.34 3.63 -10.04
N ARG A 205 8.10 2.54 -10.26
CA ARG A 205 9.13 2.49 -11.31
C ARG A 205 8.53 2.72 -12.69
N ASP A 206 7.48 1.97 -13.02
CA ASP A 206 6.85 1.98 -14.35
C ASP A 206 6.14 3.32 -14.62
N GLY A 207 5.71 4.03 -13.57
CA GLY A 207 5.17 5.39 -13.62
C GLY A 207 6.20 6.51 -13.77
N GLY A 208 7.51 6.19 -13.76
CA GLY A 208 8.59 7.17 -13.96
C GLY A 208 8.79 8.13 -12.80
N PHE A 209 8.52 7.70 -11.57
CA PHE A 209 8.70 8.52 -10.38
C PHE A 209 10.18 8.79 -10.08
N GLY A 210 10.48 10.00 -9.59
CA GLY A 210 11.85 10.49 -9.41
C GLY A 210 12.65 9.78 -8.33
N LEU A 211 11.96 9.14 -7.37
CA LEU A 211 12.55 8.30 -6.34
C LEU A 211 11.55 7.22 -5.93
N VAL A 212 11.99 5.99 -5.84
CA VAL A 212 11.21 4.89 -5.29
C VAL A 212 11.92 4.37 -4.03
N VAL A 213 11.27 4.48 -2.90
CA VAL A 213 11.74 4.00 -1.59
C VAL A 213 10.98 2.73 -1.26
N GLY A 214 11.71 1.62 -1.17
CA GLY A 214 11.18 0.35 -0.68
C GLY A 214 11.37 0.23 0.84
N VAL A 215 10.30 -0.07 1.57
CA VAL A 215 10.37 -0.38 3.00
C VAL A 215 10.31 -1.89 3.17
N VAL A 216 11.27 -2.47 3.89
CA VAL A 216 11.31 -3.93 4.09
C VAL A 216 10.25 -4.30 5.13
N GLY A 217 9.10 -4.78 4.66
CA GLY A 217 8.07 -5.34 5.51
C GLY A 217 8.50 -6.65 6.18
N GLU A 218 7.68 -7.17 7.08
CA GLU A 218 7.93 -8.43 7.77
C GLU A 218 8.03 -9.60 6.77
N GLY A 219 9.17 -10.26 6.74
CA GLY A 219 9.45 -11.35 5.81
C GLY A 219 9.82 -10.92 4.39
N GLY A 220 9.89 -9.60 4.12
CA GLY A 220 10.28 -9.07 2.81
C GLY A 220 11.78 -9.23 2.53
N ASP A 221 12.14 -9.29 1.26
CA ASP A 221 13.53 -9.35 0.80
C ASP A 221 13.95 -8.00 0.19
N PRO A 222 14.99 -7.34 0.75
CA PRO A 222 15.53 -6.10 0.19
C PRO A 222 16.01 -6.26 -1.26
N ALA A 223 16.46 -7.43 -1.66
CA ALA A 223 16.93 -7.69 -3.02
C ALA A 223 15.74 -7.72 -4.01
N GLU A 224 14.61 -8.29 -3.61
CA GLU A 224 13.39 -8.28 -4.42
C GLU A 224 12.84 -6.85 -4.63
N LEU A 225 12.81 -6.02 -3.58
CA LEU A 225 12.40 -4.60 -3.71
C LEU A 225 13.29 -3.85 -4.71
N ARG A 226 14.62 -4.07 -4.66
CA ARG A 226 15.56 -3.48 -5.63
C ARG A 226 15.31 -4.01 -7.04
N ALA A 227 15.13 -5.30 -7.20
CA ALA A 227 14.86 -5.92 -8.50
C ALA A 227 13.56 -5.40 -9.14
N HIS A 228 12.56 -5.03 -8.32
CA HIS A 228 11.31 -4.43 -8.77
C HIS A 228 11.40 -2.92 -9.03
N GLY A 229 12.50 -2.26 -8.65
CA GLY A 229 12.75 -0.86 -9.02
C GLY A 229 12.93 0.12 -7.87
N ALA A 230 12.99 -0.34 -6.62
CA ALA A 230 13.33 0.53 -5.51
C ALA A 230 14.77 1.05 -5.66
N GLY A 231 14.92 2.38 -5.78
CA GLY A 231 16.22 3.04 -5.81
C GLY A 231 16.87 3.17 -4.43
N VAL A 232 16.04 3.21 -3.39
CA VAL A 232 16.43 3.19 -1.98
C VAL A 232 15.63 2.09 -1.29
N VAL A 233 16.27 1.29 -0.45
CA VAL A 233 15.60 0.26 0.36
C VAL A 233 16.08 0.38 1.78
N VAL A 234 15.11 0.52 2.71
CA VAL A 234 15.36 0.67 4.15
C VAL A 234 14.51 -0.30 4.96
N PRO A 235 14.98 -0.79 6.09
CA PRO A 235 14.17 -1.57 7.01
C PRO A 235 13.15 -0.72 7.77
N ASP A 236 13.44 0.59 7.95
CA ASP A 236 12.60 1.54 8.68
C ASP A 236 12.77 2.94 8.13
N LEU A 237 11.70 3.73 8.08
CA LEU A 237 11.72 5.09 7.54
C LEU A 237 12.47 6.09 8.43
N SER A 238 12.84 5.73 9.65
CA SER A 238 13.74 6.54 10.49
C SER A 238 15.15 6.66 9.89
N GLU A 239 15.52 5.75 8.97
CA GLU A 239 16.80 5.84 8.26
C GLU A 239 16.79 6.84 7.09
N ILE A 240 15.61 7.38 6.71
CA ILE A 240 15.49 8.32 5.61
C ILE A 240 15.77 9.75 6.08
N GLY A 241 16.86 10.33 5.60
CA GLY A 241 17.14 11.75 5.76
C GLY A 241 16.29 12.62 4.81
N VAL A 242 16.04 13.87 5.20
CA VAL A 242 15.39 14.88 4.34
C VAL A 242 16.29 16.11 4.24
N ARG A 243 16.64 16.50 3.03
CA ARG A 243 17.49 17.67 2.74
C ARG A 243 16.81 18.63 1.76
N GLY A 244 17.19 19.90 1.83
CA GLY A 244 16.70 20.96 0.95
C GLY A 244 15.50 21.68 1.54
N ARG A 245 14.75 22.41 0.75
CA ARG A 245 13.72 23.39 1.07
C ARG A 245 13.47 23.62 2.56
N VAL A 246 13.27 24.84 2.93
CA VAL A 246 12.71 25.26 4.23
C VAL A 246 11.67 26.28 3.84
N LEU A 247 10.45 26.16 4.35
CA LEU A 247 9.46 27.20 4.15
C LEU A 247 10.00 28.52 4.74
N PRO A 248 9.89 29.64 4.01
CA PRO A 248 10.15 30.92 4.64
C PRO A 248 9.22 31.05 5.84
N LEU A 249 9.77 31.48 6.97
CA LEU A 249 8.96 31.86 8.11
C LEU A 249 8.01 32.96 7.61
N THR A 250 6.72 32.65 7.52
CA THR A 250 5.70 33.66 7.28
C THR A 250 5.69 34.55 8.51
N SER A 251 6.28 35.73 8.36
CA SER A 251 6.15 36.84 9.29
C SER A 251 4.72 37.34 9.40
#